data_1969c2a10ba518917375bd5b4700d750
#
_entry.id   1969c2a10ba518917375bd5b4700d750
#
_cell.length_a   1.000
_cell.length_b   1.000
_cell.length_c   1.000
_cell.angle_alpha   90.00
_cell.angle_beta   90.00
_cell.angle_gamma   90.00
#
_symmetry.space_group_name_H-M   'P 1'
#
loop_
_entity.id
_entity.type
_entity.pdbx_description
1 polymer ?
#
loop_
_entity_poly.entity_id
_entity_poly.type
_entity_poly.pdbx_seq_one_letter_code
_entity_poly.pdbx_strand_id
1 'polypeptide(L)' 'MRTKFYLDGKKLTKKALQERIGDERLKRMLQEAKETFMEDPLIQNDFYLGREGMLTIEFR' A
#
# COMPACT_ATOMS: atom_id res chain seq x y z
N MET A 1 12.84 9.21 -0.95
CA MET A 1 12.13 8.01 -0.49
C MET A 1 11.17 7.52 -1.57
N ARG A 2 11.20 6.23 -1.84
CA ARG A 2 10.33 5.63 -2.86
C ARG A 2 9.24 4.83 -2.19
N THR A 3 8.05 4.82 -2.80
CA THR A 3 6.93 4.01 -2.34
C THR A 3 6.78 2.81 -3.26
N LYS A 4 6.73 1.63 -2.66
CA LYS A 4 6.57 0.37 -3.41
C LYS A 4 5.29 -0.33 -2.98
N PHE A 5 4.60 -0.92 -3.94
CA PHE A 5 3.33 -1.60 -3.71
C PHE A 5 3.45 -3.06 -4.11
N TYR A 6 2.95 -3.94 -3.24
CA TYR A 6 2.92 -5.39 -3.51
C TYR A 6 1.52 -5.91 -3.24
N LEU A 7 0.97 -6.64 -4.19
CA LEU A 7 -0.34 -7.28 -4.01
C LEU A 7 -0.12 -8.79 -4.05
N ASP A 8 -0.42 -9.46 -2.92
CA ASP A 8 -0.14 -10.88 -2.72
C ASP A 8 1.32 -11.24 -3.04
N GLY A 9 2.23 -10.33 -2.66
CA GLY A 9 3.66 -10.53 -2.88
C GLY A 9 4.17 -10.12 -4.26
N LYS A 10 3.29 -9.72 -5.16
CA LYS A 10 3.68 -9.28 -6.50
C LYS A 10 3.76 -7.77 -6.58
N LYS A 11 4.89 -7.26 -7.06
CA LYS A 11 5.09 -5.83 -7.19
C LYS A 11 4.17 -5.23 -8.26
N LEU A 12 3.52 -4.12 -7.89
CA LEU A 12 2.64 -3.38 -8.80
C LEU A 12 3.06 -1.92 -8.86
N THR A 13 2.73 -1.27 -9.98
CA THR A 13 2.87 0.19 -10.07
C THR A 13 1.67 0.84 -9.38
N LYS A 14 1.84 2.11 -8.99
CA LYS A 14 0.75 2.88 -8.40
C LYS A 14 -0.46 2.93 -9.33
N LYS A 15 -0.21 3.14 -10.62
CA LYS A 15 -1.26 3.22 -11.62
C LYS A 15 -2.06 1.92 -11.73
N ALA A 16 -1.37 0.78 -11.77
CA ALA A 16 -2.03 -0.52 -11.84
C ALA A 16 -2.89 -0.75 -10.60
N LEU A 17 -2.39 -0.36 -9.43
CA LEU A 17 -3.12 -0.51 -8.18
C LEU A 17 -4.35 0.40 -8.15
N GLN A 18 -4.23 1.66 -8.63
CA GLN A 18 -5.35 2.59 -8.71
C GLN A 18 -6.47 2.02 -9.56
N GLU A 19 -6.15 1.36 -10.66
CA GLU A 19 -7.13 0.75 -11.55
C GLU A 19 -7.87 -0.41 -10.88
N ARG A 20 -7.20 -1.12 -9.98
CA ARG A 20 -7.81 -2.27 -9.29
C ARG A 20 -8.70 -1.89 -8.12
N ILE A 21 -8.28 -0.94 -7.30
CA ILE A 21 -8.96 -0.65 -6.03
C ILE A 21 -9.61 0.73 -5.98
N GLY A 22 -9.30 1.60 -6.94
CA GLY A 22 -9.81 2.96 -6.97
C GLY A 22 -8.88 3.94 -6.29
N ASP A 23 -8.90 5.18 -6.78
CA ASP A 23 -7.99 6.23 -6.33
C ASP A 23 -8.22 6.63 -4.86
N GLU A 24 -9.48 6.75 -4.45
CA GLU A 24 -9.80 7.17 -3.09
C GLU A 24 -9.38 6.17 -2.04
N ARG A 25 -9.61 4.88 -2.29
CA ARG A 25 -9.17 3.82 -1.38
C ARG A 25 -7.66 3.82 -1.26
N LEU A 26 -6.96 3.96 -2.40
CA LEU A 26 -5.51 3.98 -2.41
C LEU A 26 -4.97 5.19 -1.64
N LYS A 27 -5.55 6.38 -1.84
CA LYS A 27 -5.13 7.57 -1.11
C LYS A 27 -5.28 7.40 0.40
N ARG A 28 -6.39 6.81 0.83
CA ARG A 28 -6.66 6.60 2.25
C ARG A 28 -5.64 5.63 2.86
N MET A 29 -5.40 4.51 2.18
CA MET A 29 -4.43 3.53 2.66
C MET A 29 -3.02 4.08 2.66
N LEU A 30 -2.67 4.85 1.64
CA LEU A 30 -1.36 5.48 1.56
C LEU A 30 -1.15 6.49 2.69
N GLN A 31 -2.19 7.24 3.05
CA GLN A 31 -2.16 8.16 4.18
C GLN A 31 -1.91 7.42 5.49
N GLU A 32 -2.65 6.35 5.73
CA GLU A 32 -2.44 5.51 6.93
C GLU A 32 -1.05 4.92 6.98
N ALA A 33 -0.56 4.42 5.84
CA ALA A 33 0.77 3.84 5.75
C ALA A 33 1.85 4.86 6.09
N LYS A 34 1.71 6.09 5.59
CA LYS A 34 2.66 7.16 5.89
C LYS A 34 2.67 7.52 7.37
N GLU A 35 1.51 7.59 7.99
CA GLU A 35 1.40 7.88 9.42
C GLU A 35 2.06 6.79 10.25
N THR A 36 1.82 5.53 9.92
CA THR A 36 2.46 4.40 10.60
C THR A 36 3.96 4.43 10.41
N PHE A 37 4.44 4.73 9.20
CA PHE A 37 5.87 4.82 8.91
C PHE A 37 6.54 5.92 9.74
N MET A 38 5.88 7.05 9.92
CA MET A 38 6.43 8.14 10.72
C MET A 38 6.51 7.80 12.21
N GLU A 39 5.58 6.99 12.69
CA GLU A 39 5.61 6.54 14.08
C GLU A 39 6.65 5.44 14.31
N ASP A 40 6.69 4.47 13.41
CA ASP A 40 7.63 3.34 13.51
C ASP A 40 7.99 2.84 12.12
N PRO A 41 9.16 3.25 11.58
CA PRO A 41 9.58 2.86 10.23
C PRO A 41 9.84 1.36 10.05
N LEU A 42 9.90 0.59 11.13
CA LEU A 42 10.14 -0.84 11.07
C LEU A 42 8.86 -1.65 10.87
N ILE A 43 7.70 -1.02 11.06
CA ILE A 43 6.42 -1.70 10.88
C ILE A 43 6.10 -1.81 9.39
N GLN A 44 5.82 -3.04 8.96
CA GLN A 44 5.38 -3.29 7.60
C GLN A 44 3.88 -2.97 7.48
N ASN A 45 3.51 -2.24 6.43
CA ASN A 45 2.13 -1.82 6.22
C ASN A 45 1.40 -2.81 5.32
N ASP A 46 0.59 -3.69 5.91
CA ASP A 46 -0.21 -4.65 5.18
C ASP A 46 -1.69 -4.32 5.33
N PHE A 47 -2.42 -4.32 4.21
CA PHE A 47 -3.84 -4.04 4.19
C PHE A 47 -4.58 -5.20 3.54
N TYR A 48 -5.53 -5.78 4.26
CA TYR A 48 -6.34 -6.86 3.72
C TYR A 48 -7.48 -6.29 2.89
N LEU A 49 -7.51 -6.61 1.61
CA LEU A 49 -8.47 -6.06 0.65
C LEU A 49 -9.61 -7.01 0.28
N GLY A 50 -9.79 -8.09 1.02
CA GLY A 50 -10.79 -9.08 0.69
C GLY A 50 -10.45 -9.86 -0.57
N ARG A 51 -11.29 -9.75 -1.58
CA ARG A 51 -11.09 -10.49 -2.84
C ARG A 51 -9.86 -10.08 -3.62
N GLU A 52 -9.43 -8.82 -3.47
CA GLU A 52 -8.25 -8.32 -4.18
C GLU A 52 -6.95 -8.83 -3.60
N GLY A 53 -6.96 -9.32 -2.37
CA GLY A 53 -5.78 -9.89 -1.73
C GLY A 53 -5.19 -9.01 -0.65
N MET A 54 -3.91 -9.22 -0.35
CA MET A 54 -3.19 -8.46 0.68
C MET A 54 -2.28 -7.43 0.01
N LEU A 55 -2.51 -6.16 0.32
CA LEU A 55 -1.68 -5.06 -0.19
C LEU A 55 -0.60 -4.73 0.84
N THR A 56 0.65 -4.71 0.40
CA THR A 56 1.78 -4.28 1.22
C THR A 56 2.35 -2.99 0.63
N ILE A 57 2.52 -1.98 1.48
CA ILE A 57 3.11 -0.70 1.08
C ILE A 57 4.44 -0.55 1.79
N GLU A 58 5.51 -0.37 1.01
CA GLU A 58 6.84 -0.15 1.55
C GLU A 58 7.35 1.25 1.19
N PHE A 59 8.03 1.87 2.14
CA PHE A 59 8.72 3.15 1.92
C PHE A 59 10.22 2.91 2.05
N ARG A 60 10.96 3.22 0.98
CA ARG A 60 12.42 3.03 0.99
C ARG A 60 13.17 4.21 0.40
#